data_eeed0dd4972079887752ed3e6556e1bd
#
_entry.id   eeed0dd4972079887752ed3e6556e1bd
#
_cell.length_a   1.000
_cell.length_b   1.000
_cell.length_c   1.000
_cell.angle_alpha   90.00
_cell.angle_beta   90.00
_cell.angle_gamma   90.00
#
_symmetry.space_group_name_H-M   'P 1'
#
loop_
_entity.id
_entity.type
_entity.pdbx_description
1 polymer ?
#
loop_
_entity_poly.entity_id
_entity_poly.type
_entity_poly.pdbx_seq_one_letter_code
_entity_poly.pdbx_strand_id
1 'polypeptide(L)'
;MAGLGLVSPGVKVKEVDLTRGGITGVSDQTGAIAGPFVKGPVEDPQLIESEKDLVETFGEPQETSSQYEYWLSASSYLSYGGVLRVVRTDGTSLNNANAAVASGAGSSLSSLKIKNTDDYFNSYESATTWYYAAKNPGTWANGLKVCTIDSIADQTLSGIDTCLLYTSPSPRDNTG
;
A
#
# COMPACT_ATOMS: atom_id res chain seq x y z
N MET A 1 1.35 32.90 52.65
CA MET A 1 -0.07 33.13 52.98
C MET A 1 -0.63 31.86 53.60
N ALA A 2 -1.01 31.94 54.87
CA ALA A 2 -1.50 30.80 55.61
C ALA A 2 -2.85 30.35 55.06
N GLY A 3 -2.99 29.07 54.80
CA GLY A 3 -4.23 28.49 54.40
C GLY A 3 -5.28 28.64 55.50
N LEU A 4 -6.44 29.21 55.16
CA LEU A 4 -7.62 29.26 56.02
C LEU A 4 -8.07 27.82 56.27
N GLY A 5 -7.66 27.26 57.41
CA GLY A 5 -8.23 26.02 57.91
C GLY A 5 -9.71 26.25 58.24
N LEU A 6 -10.58 25.36 57.83
CA LEU A 6 -11.99 25.34 58.22
C LEU A 6 -12.08 25.19 59.74
N VAL A 7 -12.62 26.20 60.43
CA VAL A 7 -12.71 26.27 61.90
C VAL A 7 -14.01 25.60 62.43
N SER A 8 -14.86 25.13 61.55
CA SER A 8 -16.08 24.41 61.88
C SER A 8 -16.31 23.24 60.95
N PRO A 9 -17.06 22.22 61.36
CA PRO A 9 -17.39 21.09 60.48
C PRO A 9 -18.16 21.60 59.26
N GLY A 10 -17.55 21.48 58.09
CA GLY A 10 -18.13 21.88 56.83
C GLY A 10 -17.88 20.79 55.78
N VAL A 11 -18.80 20.65 54.86
CA VAL A 11 -18.67 19.74 53.72
C VAL A 11 -17.95 20.50 52.62
N LYS A 12 -16.75 20.03 52.22
CA LYS A 12 -16.05 20.50 51.04
C LYS A 12 -16.46 19.64 49.86
N VAL A 13 -17.32 20.17 49.00
CA VAL A 13 -17.67 19.52 47.76
C VAL A 13 -16.60 19.91 46.74
N LYS A 14 -15.90 18.90 46.20
CA LYS A 14 -15.04 19.05 45.06
C LYS A 14 -15.77 18.41 43.88
N GLU A 15 -16.24 19.22 42.98
CA GLU A 15 -16.79 18.73 41.73
C GLU A 15 -15.61 18.21 40.87
N VAL A 16 -15.64 16.95 40.57
CA VAL A 16 -14.71 16.32 39.63
C VAL A 16 -15.51 16.05 38.38
N ASP A 17 -15.26 16.83 37.34
CA ASP A 17 -15.86 16.59 36.04
C ASP A 17 -15.20 15.33 35.43
N LEU A 18 -15.88 14.22 35.60
CA LEU A 18 -15.48 12.92 35.04
C LEU A 18 -15.76 12.83 33.53
N THR A 19 -16.51 13.76 32.95
CA THR A 19 -16.76 13.80 31.50
C THR A 19 -15.52 14.23 30.74
N ARG A 20 -14.61 15.01 31.32
CA ARG A 20 -13.32 15.36 30.70
C ARG A 20 -12.26 14.27 30.84
N GLY A 21 -12.37 13.41 31.84
CA GLY A 21 -11.42 12.31 32.06
C GLY A 21 -11.66 11.12 31.14
N GLY A 22 -12.87 11.00 30.59
CA GLY A 22 -13.21 9.89 29.69
C GLY A 22 -12.85 10.10 28.22
N ILE A 23 -12.56 11.35 27.83
CA ILE A 23 -12.35 11.67 26.40
C ILE A 23 -10.87 11.61 26.00
N THR A 24 -9.96 11.59 26.93
CA THR A 24 -8.53 11.38 26.61
C THR A 24 -8.19 9.95 26.23
N GLY A 25 -9.13 9.01 26.32
CA GLY A 25 -8.98 7.64 25.87
C GLY A 25 -9.52 7.35 24.47
N VAL A 26 -10.11 8.34 23.80
CA VAL A 26 -10.65 8.19 22.44
C VAL A 26 -9.62 8.63 21.38
N SER A 27 -8.35 8.63 21.70
CA SER A 27 -7.31 8.86 20.69
C SER A 27 -7.06 7.63 19.82
N ASP A 28 -7.70 6.51 20.11
CA ASP A 28 -7.50 5.27 19.36
C ASP A 28 -8.75 4.93 18.54
N GLN A 29 -9.05 5.76 17.55
CA GLN A 29 -10.04 5.48 16.52
C GLN A 29 -9.42 4.63 15.42
N THR A 30 -8.73 3.57 15.81
CA THR A 30 -8.15 2.63 14.86
C THR A 30 -9.15 1.51 14.60
N GLY A 31 -9.73 1.51 13.41
CA GLY A 31 -10.54 0.40 12.93
C GLY A 31 -9.72 -0.66 12.21
N ALA A 32 -10.34 -1.78 11.88
CA ALA A 32 -9.74 -2.82 11.04
C ALA A 32 -10.77 -3.37 10.04
N ILE A 33 -10.32 -3.61 8.81
CA ILE A 33 -11.14 -4.24 7.78
C ILE A 33 -10.31 -5.24 6.97
N ALA A 34 -10.89 -6.39 6.66
CA ALA A 34 -10.32 -7.36 5.74
C ALA A 34 -11.25 -7.52 4.54
N GLY A 35 -10.70 -7.47 3.32
CA GLY A 35 -11.53 -7.53 2.12
C GLY A 35 -10.78 -7.87 0.83
N PRO A 36 -11.51 -8.18 -0.23
CA PRO A 36 -10.95 -8.56 -1.53
C PRO A 36 -10.60 -7.32 -2.38
N PHE A 37 -9.66 -6.52 -1.93
CA PHE A 37 -9.21 -5.34 -2.68
C PHE A 37 -8.50 -5.72 -3.99
N VAL A 38 -8.54 -4.82 -4.98
CA VAL A 38 -8.01 -5.07 -6.34
C VAL A 38 -6.49 -5.10 -6.37
N LYS A 39 -5.87 -4.26 -5.57
CA LYS A 39 -4.42 -4.01 -5.51
C LYS A 39 -3.94 -4.11 -4.06
N GLY A 40 -2.65 -4.05 -3.85
CA GLY A 40 -2.04 -4.02 -2.52
C GLY A 40 -1.53 -5.37 -2.03
N PRO A 41 -0.75 -5.36 -0.95
CA PRO A 41 -0.21 -6.57 -0.36
C PRO A 41 -1.32 -7.46 0.19
N VAL A 42 -1.12 -8.76 0.10
CA VAL A 42 -2.06 -9.79 0.58
C VAL A 42 -1.60 -10.28 1.94
N GLU A 43 -2.53 -10.45 2.86
CA GLU A 43 -2.28 -10.92 4.23
C GLU A 43 -1.27 -10.04 5.03
N ASP A 44 -1.09 -8.80 4.62
CA ASP A 44 -0.20 -7.84 5.27
C ASP A 44 -1.01 -6.59 5.68
N PRO A 45 -1.19 -6.33 6.98
CA PRO A 45 -1.97 -5.19 7.47
C PRO A 45 -1.33 -3.84 7.15
N GLN A 46 -1.98 -3.04 6.33
CA GLN A 46 -1.54 -1.68 6.00
C GLN A 46 -2.28 -0.65 6.84
N LEU A 47 -1.55 0.33 7.36
CA LEU A 47 -2.14 1.46 8.06
C LEU A 47 -2.55 2.52 7.03
N ILE A 48 -3.82 2.89 7.03
CA ILE A 48 -4.42 3.84 6.10
C ILE A 48 -5.02 4.98 6.91
N GLU A 49 -4.59 6.20 6.62
CA GLU A 49 -4.99 7.41 7.35
C GLU A 49 -5.91 8.31 6.52
N SER A 50 -5.95 8.08 5.20
CA SER A 50 -6.78 8.87 4.29
C SER A 50 -7.36 8.02 3.16
N GLU A 51 -8.43 8.52 2.53
CA GLU A 51 -9.00 7.90 1.34
C GLU A 51 -7.98 7.87 0.18
N LYS A 52 -7.13 8.90 0.08
CA LYS A 52 -6.07 8.93 -0.92
C LYS A 52 -5.09 7.77 -0.73
N ASP A 53 -4.67 7.49 0.50
CA ASP A 53 -3.78 6.36 0.81
C ASP A 53 -4.47 5.02 0.51
N LEU A 54 -5.79 4.95 0.74
CA LEU A 54 -6.59 3.77 0.39
C LEU A 54 -6.55 3.50 -1.11
N VAL A 55 -6.77 4.53 -1.94
CA VAL A 55 -6.72 4.43 -3.40
C VAL A 55 -5.30 4.08 -3.89
N GLU A 56 -4.28 4.73 -3.36
CA GLU A 56 -2.89 4.48 -3.76
C GLU A 56 -2.44 3.05 -3.43
N THR A 57 -2.85 2.53 -2.28
CA THR A 57 -2.44 1.20 -1.81
C THR A 57 -3.31 0.09 -2.37
N PHE A 58 -4.63 0.23 -2.30
CA PHE A 58 -5.59 -0.84 -2.59
C PHE A 58 -6.37 -0.67 -3.89
N GLY A 59 -6.15 0.45 -4.59
CA GLY A 59 -6.78 0.77 -5.86
C GLY A 59 -8.14 1.43 -5.72
N GLU A 60 -8.71 1.80 -6.85
CA GLU A 60 -10.02 2.44 -6.94
C GLU A 60 -11.16 1.43 -6.73
N PRO A 61 -12.35 1.90 -6.31
CA PRO A 61 -13.51 1.05 -6.16
C PRO A 61 -13.94 0.43 -7.50
N GLN A 62 -14.35 -0.83 -7.45
CA GLN A 62 -14.83 -1.57 -8.62
C GLN A 62 -16.34 -1.77 -8.51
N GLU A 63 -17.13 -1.08 -9.32
CA GLU A 63 -18.59 -1.08 -9.26
C GLU A 63 -19.25 -2.46 -9.48
N THR A 64 -18.57 -3.37 -10.15
CA THR A 64 -19.13 -4.66 -10.56
C THR A 64 -18.68 -5.84 -9.70
N SER A 65 -17.97 -5.59 -8.61
CA SER A 65 -17.44 -6.66 -7.76
C SER A 65 -17.83 -6.48 -6.30
N SER A 66 -17.79 -7.57 -5.55
CA SER A 66 -17.96 -7.53 -4.07
C SER A 66 -16.96 -6.64 -3.34
N GLN A 67 -15.88 -6.26 -3.98
CA GLN A 67 -14.87 -5.34 -3.45
C GLN A 67 -15.46 -3.94 -3.15
N TYR A 68 -16.47 -3.51 -3.88
CA TYR A 68 -17.07 -2.18 -3.72
C TYR A 68 -17.61 -1.95 -2.29
N GLU A 69 -18.27 -2.93 -1.72
CA GLU A 69 -18.85 -2.81 -0.36
C GLU A 69 -17.74 -2.62 0.70
N TYR A 70 -16.66 -3.37 0.59
CA TYR A 70 -15.51 -3.24 1.48
C TYR A 70 -14.82 -1.90 1.32
N TRP A 71 -14.63 -1.48 0.06
CA TRP A 71 -14.01 -0.20 -0.25
C TRP A 71 -14.83 0.97 0.27
N LEU A 72 -16.14 0.96 0.03
CA LEU A 72 -17.06 2.01 0.50
C LEU A 72 -17.10 2.08 2.04
N SER A 73 -17.10 0.93 2.70
CA SER A 73 -17.06 0.87 4.17
C SER A 73 -15.77 1.46 4.72
N ALA A 74 -14.63 1.15 4.09
CA ALA A 74 -13.33 1.71 4.47
C ALA A 74 -13.27 3.23 4.25
N SER A 75 -13.70 3.71 3.07
CA SER A 75 -13.75 5.14 2.74
C SER A 75 -14.67 5.90 3.68
N SER A 76 -15.86 5.36 3.97
CA SER A 76 -16.80 5.96 4.92
C SER A 76 -16.20 6.09 6.31
N TYR A 77 -15.51 5.06 6.80
CA TYR A 77 -14.84 5.12 8.11
C TYR A 77 -13.76 6.20 8.14
N LEU A 78 -12.92 6.28 7.12
CA LEU A 78 -11.85 7.29 7.01
C LEU A 78 -12.41 8.72 6.95
N SER A 79 -13.60 8.91 6.36
CA SER A 79 -14.25 10.23 6.27
C SER A 79 -14.64 10.80 7.65
N TYR A 80 -14.79 9.96 8.66
CA TYR A 80 -15.02 10.38 10.06
C TYR A 80 -13.72 10.70 10.82
N GLY A 81 -12.56 10.68 10.14
CA GLY A 81 -11.27 11.01 10.73
C GLY A 81 -10.64 9.87 11.54
N GLY A 82 -11.07 8.63 11.33
CA GLY A 82 -10.46 7.43 11.91
C GLY A 82 -9.23 6.97 11.12
N VAL A 83 -8.42 6.15 11.74
CA VAL A 83 -7.31 5.42 11.13
C VAL A 83 -7.71 3.97 10.94
N LEU A 84 -7.38 3.38 9.79
CA LEU A 84 -7.86 2.05 9.44
C LEU A 84 -6.69 1.11 9.14
N ARG A 85 -6.69 -0.07 9.79
CA ARG A 85 -5.83 -1.18 9.36
C ARG A 85 -6.57 -2.00 8.33
N VAL A 86 -6.07 -1.98 7.11
CA VAL A 86 -6.67 -2.69 5.98
C VAL A 86 -5.84 -3.91 5.64
N VAL A 87 -6.50 -5.06 5.54
CA VAL A 87 -5.88 -6.32 5.11
C VAL A 87 -6.57 -6.80 3.84
N ARG A 88 -5.78 -7.02 2.81
CA ARG A 88 -6.28 -7.66 1.59
C ARG A 88 -6.32 -9.16 1.78
N THR A 89 -7.48 -9.76 1.56
CA THR A 89 -7.65 -11.21 1.64
C THR A 89 -7.04 -11.92 0.45
N ASP A 90 -6.49 -13.10 0.69
CA ASP A 90 -6.00 -13.97 -0.38
C ASP A 90 -7.16 -14.57 -1.19
N GLY A 91 -6.95 -14.74 -2.49
CA GLY A 91 -7.86 -15.41 -3.41
C GLY A 91 -7.12 -16.48 -4.21
N THR A 92 -7.80 -17.56 -4.51
CA THR A 92 -7.22 -18.71 -5.24
C THR A 92 -6.72 -18.37 -6.65
N SER A 93 -7.29 -17.35 -7.27
CA SER A 93 -6.95 -16.91 -8.63
C SER A 93 -6.01 -15.70 -8.69
N LEU A 94 -5.53 -15.22 -7.54
CA LEU A 94 -4.62 -14.08 -7.50
C LEU A 94 -3.21 -14.51 -7.93
N ASN A 95 -2.70 -13.92 -9.01
CA ASN A 95 -1.34 -14.10 -9.50
C ASN A 95 -0.72 -12.73 -9.81
N ASN A 96 0.61 -12.65 -9.73
CA ASN A 96 1.34 -11.46 -10.11
C ASN A 96 1.53 -11.43 -11.63
N ALA A 97 1.26 -10.28 -12.25
CA ALA A 97 1.69 -10.05 -13.63
C ALA A 97 3.22 -10.16 -13.67
N ASN A 98 3.75 -10.94 -14.61
CA ASN A 98 5.18 -11.23 -14.69
C ASN A 98 5.65 -11.41 -16.13
N ALA A 99 6.96 -11.29 -16.32
CA ALA A 99 7.65 -11.65 -17.56
C ALA A 99 8.65 -12.77 -17.26
N ALA A 100 8.38 -13.96 -17.80
CA ALA A 100 9.20 -15.14 -17.59
C ALA A 100 10.53 -15.08 -18.38
N VAL A 101 11.56 -15.71 -17.86
CA VAL A 101 12.89 -15.84 -18.53
C VAL A 101 12.81 -16.76 -19.73
N ALA A 102 11.99 -17.79 -19.69
CA ALA A 102 11.91 -18.78 -20.75
C ALA A 102 11.01 -18.31 -21.90
N SER A 103 11.53 -18.38 -23.12
CA SER A 103 10.77 -18.35 -24.38
C SER A 103 10.36 -16.99 -24.96
N GLY A 104 11.17 -15.95 -24.85
CA GLY A 104 10.99 -14.72 -25.65
C GLY A 104 10.00 -13.71 -25.08
N ALA A 105 9.86 -12.58 -25.77
CA ALA A 105 8.98 -11.50 -25.36
C ALA A 105 7.52 -11.96 -25.26
N GLY A 106 6.91 -11.74 -24.10
CA GLY A 106 5.51 -12.04 -23.86
C GLY A 106 5.22 -13.33 -23.09
N SER A 107 6.22 -14.13 -22.75
CA SER A 107 6.03 -15.29 -21.87
C SER A 107 5.77 -14.87 -20.43
N SER A 108 4.84 -15.56 -19.77
CA SER A 108 4.52 -15.35 -18.36
C SER A 108 4.38 -16.68 -17.62
N LEU A 109 4.63 -16.65 -16.31
CA LEU A 109 4.35 -17.77 -15.42
C LEU A 109 2.88 -17.66 -14.97
N SER A 110 2.13 -18.73 -15.18
CA SER A 110 0.70 -18.77 -14.89
C SER A 110 0.37 -18.84 -13.39
N SER A 111 1.34 -19.15 -12.55
CA SER A 111 1.13 -19.43 -11.13
C SER A 111 2.06 -18.65 -10.20
N LEU A 112 2.70 -17.56 -10.68
CA LEU A 112 3.52 -16.75 -9.81
C LEU A 112 2.63 -15.95 -8.85
N LYS A 113 2.80 -16.17 -7.55
CA LYS A 113 2.04 -15.50 -6.50
C LYS A 113 2.96 -15.04 -5.38
N ILE A 114 3.31 -13.77 -5.42
CA ILE A 114 4.08 -13.10 -4.37
C ILE A 114 3.10 -12.23 -3.58
N LYS A 115 2.78 -12.62 -2.37
CA LYS A 115 1.71 -12.01 -1.56
C LYS A 115 2.09 -10.61 -1.05
N ASN A 116 3.29 -10.51 -0.49
CA ASN A 116 3.81 -9.30 0.15
C ASN A 116 5.33 -9.31 0.14
N THR A 117 5.93 -8.33 0.77
CA THR A 117 7.39 -8.16 0.81
C THR A 117 8.08 -9.29 1.57
N ASP A 118 7.50 -9.75 2.66
CA ASP A 118 8.07 -10.85 3.46
C ASP A 118 8.07 -12.17 2.68
N ASP A 119 6.98 -12.46 1.98
CA ASP A 119 6.89 -13.63 1.10
C ASP A 119 7.91 -13.57 -0.03
N TYR A 120 8.16 -12.37 -0.60
CA TYR A 120 9.22 -12.18 -1.59
C TYR A 120 10.59 -12.57 -1.05
N PHE A 121 11.00 -12.03 0.08
CA PHE A 121 12.31 -12.32 0.66
C PHE A 121 12.46 -13.76 1.13
N ASN A 122 11.39 -14.35 1.62
CA ASN A 122 11.42 -15.74 2.13
C ASN A 122 11.45 -16.79 1.01
N SER A 123 10.79 -16.51 -0.13
CA SER A 123 10.50 -17.55 -1.11
C SER A 123 10.97 -17.24 -2.54
N TYR A 124 11.17 -15.98 -2.89
CA TYR A 124 11.36 -15.56 -4.28
C TYR A 124 12.60 -14.73 -4.56
N GLU A 125 13.35 -14.28 -3.54
CA GLU A 125 14.55 -13.44 -3.71
C GLU A 125 15.59 -14.08 -4.65
N SER A 126 15.76 -15.40 -4.58
CA SER A 126 16.69 -16.15 -5.42
C SER A 126 16.06 -16.71 -6.69
N ALA A 127 14.86 -16.33 -7.04
CA ALA A 127 14.17 -16.86 -8.21
C ALA A 127 14.78 -16.33 -9.51
N THR A 128 15.07 -17.25 -10.44
CA THR A 128 15.67 -16.97 -11.75
C THR A 128 14.70 -17.23 -12.90
N THR A 129 13.44 -17.51 -12.61
CA THR A 129 12.43 -17.94 -13.60
C THR A 129 11.70 -16.79 -14.27
N TRP A 130 11.85 -15.57 -13.76
CA TRP A 130 11.22 -14.37 -14.29
C TRP A 130 12.18 -13.17 -14.21
N TYR A 131 12.03 -12.20 -15.13
CA TYR A 131 12.79 -10.95 -15.13
C TYR A 131 12.07 -9.84 -14.35
N TYR A 132 10.78 -9.75 -14.52
CA TYR A 132 9.93 -8.73 -13.90
C TYR A 132 8.70 -9.39 -13.32
N ALA A 133 8.30 -8.94 -12.16
CA ALA A 133 7.04 -9.29 -11.54
C ALA A 133 6.40 -8.06 -10.92
N ALA A 134 5.07 -7.96 -11.00
CA ALA A 134 4.35 -6.94 -10.28
C ALA A 134 4.52 -7.15 -8.78
N LYS A 135 4.70 -6.08 -8.02
CA LYS A 135 4.93 -6.14 -6.57
C LYS A 135 3.83 -6.88 -5.82
N ASN A 136 2.58 -6.72 -6.27
CA ASN A 136 1.42 -7.31 -5.61
C ASN A 136 0.59 -8.11 -6.62
N PRO A 137 -0.07 -9.20 -6.23
CA PRO A 137 -0.89 -9.99 -7.12
C PRO A 137 -2.18 -9.25 -7.52
N GLY A 138 -2.70 -9.58 -8.69
CA GLY A 138 -3.94 -9.04 -9.23
C GLY A 138 -3.84 -8.64 -10.69
N THR A 139 -4.98 -8.37 -11.30
CA THR A 139 -5.09 -8.00 -12.72
C THR A 139 -4.68 -6.56 -13.02
N TRP A 140 -4.49 -5.74 -12.01
CA TRP A 140 -4.17 -4.31 -12.12
C TRP A 140 -2.90 -4.03 -12.94
N ALA A 141 -1.94 -4.96 -12.93
CA ALA A 141 -0.67 -4.82 -13.62
C ALA A 141 -0.59 -5.53 -14.98
N ASN A 142 -1.64 -6.22 -15.42
CA ASN A 142 -1.63 -7.02 -16.66
C ASN A 142 -1.42 -6.19 -17.94
N GLY A 143 -1.71 -4.89 -17.90
CA GLY A 143 -1.52 -3.98 -19.03
C GLY A 143 -0.16 -3.27 -19.06
N LEU A 144 0.70 -3.47 -18.03
CA LEU A 144 1.99 -2.82 -17.98
C LEU A 144 2.97 -3.47 -18.96
N LYS A 145 3.70 -2.61 -19.67
CA LYS A 145 4.80 -3.02 -20.55
C LYS A 145 6.10 -2.49 -19.97
N VAL A 146 7.09 -3.37 -19.85
CA VAL A 146 8.45 -3.01 -19.39
C VAL A 146 9.39 -3.22 -20.55
N CYS A 147 10.19 -2.20 -20.86
CA CYS A 147 11.25 -2.25 -21.84
C CYS A 147 12.55 -1.78 -21.18
N THR A 148 13.60 -2.61 -21.24
CA THR A 148 14.94 -2.23 -20.82
C THR A 148 15.70 -1.78 -22.05
N ILE A 149 16.23 -0.56 -22.02
CA ILE A 149 16.99 0.05 -23.11
C ILE A 149 18.42 0.18 -22.60
N ASP A 150 19.31 -0.67 -23.12
CA ASP A 150 20.73 -0.69 -22.76
C ASP A 150 21.63 -0.35 -23.96
N SER A 151 21.05 -0.22 -25.16
CA SER A 151 21.75 0.12 -26.38
C SER A 151 20.95 1.09 -27.28
N ILE A 152 21.64 1.76 -28.19
CA ILE A 152 21.00 2.64 -29.19
C ILE A 152 20.07 1.84 -30.12
N ALA A 153 20.40 0.58 -30.41
CA ALA A 153 19.55 -0.26 -31.24
C ALA A 153 18.20 -0.56 -30.58
N ASP A 154 18.20 -0.85 -29.27
CA ASP A 154 17.00 -1.10 -28.50
C ASP A 154 16.14 0.16 -28.35
N GLN A 155 16.76 1.33 -28.22
CA GLN A 155 16.06 2.61 -28.20
C GLN A 155 15.32 2.85 -29.53
N THR A 156 15.93 2.58 -30.65
CA THR A 156 15.31 2.71 -31.97
C THR A 156 14.12 1.77 -32.14
N LEU A 157 14.25 0.52 -31.68
CA LEU A 157 13.14 -0.46 -31.70
C LEU A 157 11.98 -0.05 -30.81
N SER A 158 12.25 0.62 -29.70
CA SER A 158 11.23 1.12 -28.78
C SER A 158 10.50 2.38 -29.27
N GLY A 159 10.95 2.98 -30.38
CA GLY A 159 10.39 4.23 -30.91
C GLY A 159 10.67 5.47 -30.04
N ILE A 160 11.67 5.39 -29.17
CA ILE A 160 12.13 6.51 -28.36
C ILE A 160 13.24 7.23 -29.14
N ASP A 161 13.27 8.57 -29.08
CA ASP A 161 14.29 9.35 -29.77
C ASP A 161 15.69 9.02 -29.22
N THR A 162 16.61 8.69 -30.13
CA THR A 162 18.00 8.35 -29.81
C THR A 162 18.76 9.48 -29.14
N CYS A 163 18.33 10.72 -29.30
CA CYS A 163 18.89 11.89 -28.65
C CYS A 163 18.84 11.81 -27.10
N LEU A 164 17.89 11.11 -26.54
CA LEU A 164 17.70 11.02 -25.07
C LEU A 164 18.79 10.22 -24.36
N LEU A 165 19.45 9.28 -25.02
CA LEU A 165 20.55 8.51 -24.42
C LEU A 165 21.83 9.33 -24.20
N TYR A 166 22.03 10.41 -24.98
CA TYR A 166 23.24 11.23 -24.90
C TYR A 166 23.09 12.47 -24.02
N THR A 167 21.89 12.79 -23.58
CA THR A 167 21.63 13.97 -22.74
C THR A 167 21.78 13.70 -21.24
N SER A 168 21.92 12.45 -20.83
CA SER A 168 22.21 12.08 -19.45
C SER A 168 23.73 12.11 -19.24
N PRO A 169 24.27 13.05 -18.46
CA PRO A 169 25.71 13.05 -18.19
C PRO A 169 26.08 11.75 -17.49
N SER A 170 26.98 11.00 -18.09
CA SER A 170 27.55 9.82 -17.47
C SER A 170 28.24 10.24 -16.16
N PRO A 171 28.06 9.50 -15.05
CA PRO A 171 28.80 9.78 -13.82
C PRO A 171 30.33 9.75 -13.98
N ARG A 172 30.83 9.27 -15.12
CA ARG A 172 32.25 9.25 -15.47
C ARG A 172 32.76 10.49 -16.19
N ASP A 173 31.87 11.36 -16.67
CA ASP A 173 32.28 12.57 -17.40
C ASP A 173 32.57 13.76 -16.49
N ASN A 174 32.56 13.58 -15.18
CA ASN A 174 32.85 14.64 -14.20
C ASN A 174 34.28 14.52 -13.63
N THR A 175 35.23 14.02 -14.42
CA THR A 175 36.68 14.07 -14.13
C THR A 175 37.34 14.98 -15.15
N GLY A 176 37.19 16.30 -14.95
CA GLY A 176 37.97 17.33 -15.55
C GLY A 176 38.55 18.22 -14.45
#